data_155fa09582935b7b6a0c17bffd725ac8
#
_entry.id   155fa09582935b7b6a0c17bffd725ac8
#
_cell.length_a   1.000
_cell.length_b   1.000
_cell.length_c   1.000
_cell.angle_alpha   90.00
_cell.angle_beta   90.00
_cell.angle_gamma   90.00
#
_symmetry.space_group_name_H-M   'P 1'
#
loop_
_entity.id
_entity.type
_entity.pdbx_description
1 polymer ?
#
loop_
_entity_poly.entity_id
_entity_poly.type
_entity_poly.pdbx_seq_one_letter_code
_entity_poly.pdbx_strand_id
1 'polypeptide(L)'
;PFNAETMNHYSTGRRVTVNGIAHIRKNQNVEYWNMRTDKEAEFNESTVPDRLEGSMEFLGKIGKKGIEERKSKKGKDFQTFSAFSSDKNGENREFTWVNFVVLNPIHADYFAAEKYVEVHGDLRLNVYKSNLHIECSVKSVAAWDVSKKEDGTAAQAQQ
;
A
#
# COMPACT_ATOMS: atom_id res chain seq x y z
N PRO A 1 -2.27 1.31 -25.45
CA PRO A 1 -1.18 0.96 -26.37
C PRO A 1 -0.42 2.22 -26.77
N PHE A 2 0.89 2.16 -26.58
CA PHE A 2 1.76 3.27 -26.96
C PHE A 2 2.07 3.15 -28.46
N ASN A 3 1.92 4.22 -29.20
CA ASN A 3 2.33 4.29 -30.59
C ASN A 3 3.60 5.12 -30.75
N ALA A 4 4.19 5.14 -31.96
CA ALA A 4 5.44 5.84 -32.21
C ALA A 4 5.34 7.37 -32.00
N GLU A 5 4.20 7.97 -32.26
CA GLU A 5 3.97 9.40 -32.03
C GLU A 5 3.96 9.73 -30.53
N THR A 6 3.25 8.90 -29.73
CA THR A 6 3.20 9.06 -28.28
C THR A 6 4.56 8.88 -27.63
N MET A 7 5.36 7.95 -28.11
CA MET A 7 6.71 7.69 -27.58
C MET A 7 7.63 8.90 -27.67
N ASN A 8 7.48 9.73 -28.69
CA ASN A 8 8.29 10.95 -28.86
C ASN A 8 8.03 12.01 -27.79
N HIS A 9 6.90 11.94 -27.10
CA HIS A 9 6.57 12.87 -26.03
C HIS A 9 7.24 12.51 -24.69
N TYR A 10 7.70 11.27 -24.54
CA TYR A 10 8.38 10.83 -23.32
C TYR A 10 9.88 11.08 -23.46
N SER A 11 10.41 11.91 -22.60
CA SER A 11 11.83 12.23 -22.54
C SER A 11 12.31 12.32 -21.10
N THR A 12 13.60 12.10 -20.92
CA THR A 12 14.22 12.20 -19.58
C THR A 12 13.98 13.57 -18.95
N GLY A 13 13.58 13.59 -17.70
CA GLY A 13 13.33 14.81 -16.95
C GLY A 13 11.95 15.42 -17.14
N ARG A 14 11.12 14.85 -18.00
CA ARG A 14 9.76 15.34 -18.19
C ARG A 14 8.84 14.88 -17.08
N ARG A 15 8.06 15.79 -16.55
CA ARG A 15 7.09 15.49 -15.50
C ARG A 15 5.81 14.94 -16.09
N VAL A 16 5.33 13.84 -15.49
CA VAL A 16 4.13 13.14 -15.96
C VAL A 16 3.24 12.76 -14.79
N THR A 17 1.94 12.69 -15.04
CA THR A 17 0.98 12.04 -14.15
C THR A 17 0.57 10.72 -14.78
N VAL A 18 0.79 9.64 -14.05
CA VAL A 18 0.43 8.29 -14.48
C VAL A 18 -0.65 7.76 -13.56
N ASN A 19 -1.73 7.25 -14.14
CA ASN A 19 -2.81 6.59 -13.41
C ASN A 19 -2.82 5.11 -13.74
N GLY A 20 -2.93 4.28 -12.73
CA GLY A 20 -2.92 2.84 -12.93
C GLY A 20 -2.98 2.07 -11.63
N ILE A 21 -2.70 0.79 -11.71
CA ILE A 21 -2.65 -0.11 -10.55
C ILE A 21 -1.19 -0.39 -10.23
N ALA A 22 -0.80 -0.05 -9.02
CA ALA A 22 0.56 -0.27 -8.54
C ALA A 22 0.68 -1.64 -7.84
N HIS A 23 1.76 -2.32 -8.11
CA HIS A 23 2.15 -3.54 -7.42
C HIS A 23 3.51 -3.34 -6.80
N ILE A 24 3.62 -3.69 -5.53
CA ILE A 24 4.88 -3.64 -4.81
C ILE A 24 5.36 -5.09 -4.66
N ARG A 25 6.57 -5.33 -5.12
CA ARG A 25 7.24 -6.62 -4.95
C ARG A 25 8.55 -6.43 -4.23
N LYS A 26 8.88 -7.36 -3.38
CA LYS A 26 10.16 -7.38 -2.68
C LYS A 26 10.99 -8.57 -3.16
N ASN A 27 12.23 -8.32 -3.51
CA ASN A 27 13.18 -9.36 -3.86
C ASN A 27 14.54 -9.01 -3.25
N GLN A 28 15.08 -9.91 -2.44
CA GLN A 28 16.39 -9.74 -1.79
C GLN A 28 16.54 -8.38 -1.06
N ASN A 29 15.50 -8.00 -0.31
CA ASN A 29 15.43 -6.73 0.43
C ASN A 29 15.33 -5.45 -0.43
N VAL A 30 15.15 -5.59 -1.73
CA VAL A 30 14.87 -4.46 -2.62
C VAL A 30 13.38 -4.44 -2.95
N GLU A 31 12.75 -3.31 -2.75
CA GLU A 31 11.36 -3.09 -3.14
C GLU A 31 11.28 -2.59 -4.58
N TYR A 32 10.49 -3.28 -5.38
CA TYR A 32 10.19 -2.89 -6.75
C TYR A 32 8.76 -2.40 -6.85
N TRP A 33 8.61 -1.19 -7.32
CA TRP A 33 7.31 -0.58 -7.58
C TRP A 33 7.01 -0.66 -9.06
N ASN A 34 6.01 -1.44 -9.41
CA ASN A 34 5.56 -1.58 -10.77
C ASN A 34 4.16 -1.02 -10.91
N MET A 35 3.92 -0.23 -11.91
CA MET A 35 2.60 0.29 -12.20
C MET A 35 2.13 -0.19 -13.56
N ARG A 36 0.94 -0.77 -13.59
CA ARG A 36 0.25 -1.12 -14.81
C ARG A 36 -0.75 -0.01 -15.14
N THR A 37 -0.60 0.57 -16.29
CA THR A 37 -1.49 1.61 -16.78
C THR A 37 -2.09 1.19 -18.13
N ASP A 38 -3.34 1.52 -18.34
CA ASP A 38 -4.05 1.35 -19.60
C ASP A 38 -4.25 2.66 -20.37
N LYS A 39 -3.80 3.76 -19.77
CA LYS A 39 -3.92 5.11 -20.33
C LYS A 39 -2.55 5.74 -20.51
N GLU A 40 -2.48 6.67 -21.46
CA GLU A 40 -1.29 7.49 -21.64
C GLU A 40 -1.08 8.40 -20.43
N ALA A 41 0.18 8.71 -20.14
CA ALA A 41 0.51 9.66 -19.11
C ALA A 41 0.10 11.08 -19.51
N GLU A 42 -0.32 11.86 -18.52
CA GLU A 42 -0.53 13.30 -18.71
C GLU A 42 0.77 14.04 -18.48
N PHE A 43 1.10 14.98 -19.36
CA PHE A 43 2.31 15.78 -19.23
C PHE A 43 2.04 17.02 -18.38
N ASN A 44 2.85 17.22 -17.36
CA ASN A 44 2.69 18.30 -16.41
C ASN A 44 3.78 19.35 -16.58
N GLU A 45 3.48 20.57 -16.14
CA GLU A 45 4.47 21.61 -16.01
C GLU A 45 5.45 21.31 -14.87
N SER A 46 6.65 21.87 -14.94
CA SER A 46 7.70 21.63 -13.95
C SER A 46 7.36 22.12 -12.53
N THR A 47 6.37 22.97 -12.41
CA THR A 47 5.91 23.51 -11.12
C THR A 47 4.96 22.60 -10.35
N VAL A 48 4.43 21.57 -10.99
CA VAL A 48 3.55 20.59 -10.32
C VAL A 48 4.37 19.76 -9.33
N PRO A 49 4.02 19.73 -8.03
CA PRO A 49 4.79 18.98 -7.05
C PRO A 49 4.68 17.45 -7.26
N ASP A 50 5.71 16.76 -6.79
CA ASP A 50 5.69 15.30 -6.76
C ASP A 50 4.62 14.79 -5.80
N ARG A 51 3.82 13.86 -6.27
CA ARG A 51 2.67 13.35 -5.52
C ARG A 51 2.40 11.91 -5.85
N LEU A 52 2.08 11.12 -4.85
CA LEU A 52 1.48 9.80 -5.03
C LEU A 52 0.22 9.73 -4.19
N GLU A 53 -0.89 9.39 -4.84
CA GLU A 53 -2.18 9.21 -4.19
C GLU A 53 -2.83 7.95 -4.72
N GLY A 54 -3.63 7.30 -3.90
CA GLY A 54 -4.37 6.13 -4.33
C GLY A 54 -5.17 5.51 -3.20
N SER A 55 -6.07 4.60 -3.56
CA SER A 55 -6.70 3.71 -2.61
C SER A 55 -5.83 2.47 -2.44
N MET A 56 -5.84 1.92 -1.23
CA MET A 56 -5.13 0.70 -0.90
C MET A 56 -6.11 -0.35 -0.42
N GLU A 57 -5.96 -1.55 -0.94
CA GLU A 57 -6.55 -2.76 -0.42
C GLU A 57 -5.42 -3.66 0.07
N PHE A 58 -5.47 -4.05 1.33
CA PHE A 58 -4.42 -4.82 1.96
C PHE A 58 -4.99 -6.07 2.62
N LEU A 59 -4.35 -7.19 2.38
CA LEU A 59 -4.64 -8.47 3.01
C LEU A 59 -3.37 -8.96 3.69
N GLY A 60 -3.39 -9.11 5.00
CA GLY A 60 -2.20 -9.53 5.72
C GLY A 60 -2.40 -9.73 7.21
N LYS A 61 -1.30 -9.83 7.91
CA LYS A 61 -1.24 -10.14 9.33
C LYS A 61 -0.71 -8.95 10.12
N ILE A 62 -1.41 -8.58 11.18
CA ILE A 62 -0.95 -7.54 12.11
C ILE A 62 0.31 -8.04 12.83
N GLY A 63 1.29 -7.15 12.99
CA GLY A 63 2.54 -7.46 13.66
C GLY A 63 2.37 -7.76 15.15
N LYS A 64 3.43 -8.26 15.78
CA LYS A 64 3.45 -8.67 17.20
C LYS A 64 3.18 -7.53 18.17
N LYS A 65 3.54 -6.30 17.81
CA LYS A 65 3.25 -5.11 18.63
C LYS A 65 1.75 -4.87 18.81
N GLY A 66 0.94 -5.36 17.87
CA GLY A 66 -0.50 -5.16 17.89
C GLY A 66 -0.90 -3.72 17.59
N ILE A 67 -1.99 -3.31 18.19
CA ILE A 67 -2.58 -1.99 18.00
C ILE A 67 -2.07 -1.04 19.08
N GLU A 68 -1.52 0.08 18.66
CA GLU A 68 -1.06 1.13 19.57
C GLU A 68 -2.11 2.23 19.67
N GLU A 69 -2.57 2.49 20.89
CA GLU A 69 -3.48 3.61 21.17
C GLU A 69 -2.69 4.90 21.33
N ARG A 70 -3.09 5.95 20.63
CA ARG A 70 -2.39 7.23 20.62
C ARG A 70 -3.35 8.40 20.76
N LYS A 71 -2.81 9.55 21.16
CA LYS A 71 -3.54 10.83 21.19
C LYS A 71 -2.84 11.86 20.33
N SER A 72 -3.62 12.59 19.55
CA SER A 72 -3.13 13.74 18.78
C SER A 72 -2.82 14.93 19.70
N LYS A 73 -2.13 15.92 19.19
CA LYS A 73 -1.87 17.20 19.90
C LYS A 73 -3.15 17.91 20.34
N LYS A 74 -4.26 17.65 19.65
CA LYS A 74 -5.59 18.20 19.98
C LYS A 74 -6.39 17.32 20.95
N GLY A 75 -5.79 16.22 21.46
CA GLY A 75 -6.44 15.31 22.40
C GLY A 75 -7.35 14.28 21.76
N LYS A 76 -7.36 14.16 20.44
CA LYS A 76 -8.19 13.18 19.75
C LYS A 76 -7.49 11.81 19.73
N ASP A 77 -8.24 10.78 20.11
CA ASP A 77 -7.74 9.40 20.09
C ASP A 77 -7.62 8.89 18.65
N PHE A 78 -6.55 8.17 18.37
CA PHE A 78 -6.33 7.45 17.13
C PHE A 78 -5.49 6.19 17.40
N GLN A 79 -5.42 5.31 16.43
CA GLN A 79 -4.66 4.07 16.55
C GLN A 79 -3.63 3.97 15.44
N THR A 80 -2.52 3.28 15.73
CA THR A 80 -1.53 2.93 14.71
C THR A 80 -1.17 1.45 14.83
N PHE A 81 -0.87 0.84 13.72
CA PHE A 81 -0.35 -0.52 13.70
C PHE A 81 0.47 -0.76 12.44
N SER A 82 1.28 -1.80 12.47
CA SER A 82 1.98 -2.29 11.29
C SER A 82 1.50 -3.69 10.97
N ALA A 83 1.36 -3.99 9.71
CA ALA A 83 0.99 -5.31 9.24
C ALA A 83 1.81 -5.68 8.02
N PHE A 84 1.93 -6.96 7.76
CA PHE A 84 2.69 -7.46 6.63
C PHE A 84 1.85 -8.36 5.74
N SER A 85 2.08 -8.24 4.45
CA SER A 85 1.62 -9.17 3.43
C SER A 85 2.77 -10.07 3.04
N SER A 86 2.50 -11.35 2.82
CA SER A 86 3.51 -12.29 2.39
C SER A 86 3.24 -12.78 0.98
N ASP A 87 4.26 -12.73 0.15
CA ASP A 87 4.25 -13.28 -1.21
C ASP A 87 5.23 -14.43 -1.31
N LYS A 88 4.82 -15.47 -2.03
CA LYS A 88 5.68 -16.60 -2.32
C LYS A 88 6.52 -16.30 -3.56
N ASN A 89 7.84 -16.32 -3.40
CA ASN A 89 8.80 -16.16 -4.48
C ASN A 89 9.65 -17.43 -4.59
N GLY A 90 9.21 -18.38 -5.42
CA GLY A 90 9.82 -19.70 -5.49
C GLY A 90 9.65 -20.48 -4.18
N GLU A 91 10.75 -20.88 -3.55
CA GLU A 91 10.75 -21.54 -2.23
C GLU A 91 10.78 -20.55 -1.07
N ASN A 92 11.04 -19.28 -1.34
CA ASN A 92 11.15 -18.22 -0.35
C ASN A 92 9.85 -17.44 -0.20
N ARG A 93 9.63 -16.91 1.01
CA ARG A 93 8.56 -15.95 1.27
C ARG A 93 9.14 -14.56 1.47
N GLU A 94 8.58 -13.60 0.77
CA GLU A 94 8.90 -12.19 0.93
C GLU A 94 7.78 -11.48 1.69
N PHE A 95 8.17 -10.56 2.58
CA PHE A 95 7.23 -9.82 3.42
C PHE A 95 7.26 -8.34 3.07
N THR A 96 6.09 -7.77 2.86
CA THR A 96 5.93 -6.34 2.63
C THR A 96 5.21 -5.73 3.83
N TRP A 97 5.88 -4.83 4.55
CA TRP A 97 5.33 -4.15 5.71
C TRP A 97 4.70 -2.83 5.34
N VAL A 98 3.53 -2.56 5.91
CA VAL A 98 2.79 -1.32 5.75
C VAL A 98 2.44 -0.76 7.13
N ASN A 99 2.57 0.54 7.29
CA ASN A 99 2.16 1.27 8.48
C ASN A 99 0.75 1.83 8.28
N PHE A 100 -0.10 1.66 9.29
CA PHE A 100 -1.50 2.06 9.23
C PHE A 100 -1.83 3.06 10.31
N VAL A 101 -2.66 4.04 9.94
CA VAL A 101 -3.24 5.03 10.86
C VAL A 101 -4.75 4.93 10.82
N VAL A 102 -5.36 4.75 11.99
CA VAL A 102 -6.82 4.64 12.17
C VAL A 102 -7.29 5.87 12.94
N LEU A 103 -7.92 6.81 12.25
CA LEU A 103 -8.36 8.07 12.87
C LEU A 103 -9.61 7.92 13.73
N ASN A 104 -10.43 6.90 13.45
CA ASN A 104 -11.60 6.56 14.26
C ASN A 104 -11.37 5.18 14.89
N PRO A 105 -10.97 5.12 16.18
CA PRO A 105 -10.59 3.89 16.84
C PRO A 105 -11.56 2.75 16.66
N ILE A 106 -11.01 1.56 16.41
CA ILE A 106 -11.77 0.33 16.20
C ILE A 106 -11.46 -0.61 17.38
N HIS A 107 -12.51 -1.21 17.95
CA HIS A 107 -12.40 -2.19 19.01
C HIS A 107 -13.18 -3.44 18.60
N ALA A 108 -12.43 -4.45 18.15
CA ALA A 108 -12.97 -5.73 17.70
C ALA A 108 -11.94 -6.84 17.95
N ASP A 109 -12.43 -8.05 18.17
CA ASP A 109 -11.57 -9.20 18.50
C ASP A 109 -10.58 -9.54 17.38
N TYR A 110 -10.96 -9.33 16.14
CA TYR A 110 -10.07 -9.57 15.00
C TYR A 110 -9.03 -8.47 14.78
N PHE A 111 -9.19 -7.31 15.46
CA PHE A 111 -8.28 -6.17 15.34
C PHE A 111 -7.28 -6.17 16.49
N ALA A 112 -6.34 -7.10 16.46
CA ALA A 112 -5.34 -7.33 17.50
C ALA A 112 -4.05 -7.92 16.92
N ALA A 113 -3.01 -7.98 17.76
CA ALA A 113 -1.72 -8.56 17.37
C ALA A 113 -1.88 -9.96 16.77
N GLU A 114 -1.12 -10.20 15.72
CA GLU A 114 -1.04 -11.50 15.03
C GLU A 114 -2.33 -12.00 14.39
N LYS A 115 -3.35 -11.15 14.27
CA LYS A 115 -4.59 -11.45 13.56
C LYS A 115 -4.50 -11.10 12.07
N TYR A 116 -5.19 -11.87 11.25
CA TYR A 116 -5.30 -11.61 9.82
C TYR A 116 -6.44 -10.64 9.54
N VAL A 117 -6.14 -9.61 8.76
CA VAL A 117 -7.09 -8.54 8.46
C VAL A 117 -7.10 -8.17 7.00
N GLU A 118 -8.25 -7.67 6.56
CA GLU A 118 -8.44 -6.97 5.30
C GLU A 118 -8.63 -5.49 5.60
N VAL A 119 -7.78 -4.66 5.02
CA VAL A 119 -7.78 -3.22 5.27
C VAL A 119 -8.01 -2.46 3.97
N HIS A 120 -8.93 -1.51 4.00
CA HIS A 120 -9.15 -0.56 2.92
C HIS A 120 -8.86 0.86 3.41
N GLY A 121 -8.15 1.62 2.61
CA GLY A 121 -7.82 2.99 2.99
C GLY A 121 -7.13 3.75 1.86
N ASP A 122 -6.59 4.90 2.21
CA ASP A 122 -5.86 5.77 1.29
C ASP A 122 -4.35 5.56 1.45
N LEU A 123 -3.69 5.31 0.32
CA LEU A 123 -2.26 5.14 0.25
C LEU A 123 -1.55 6.49 0.43
N ARG A 124 -0.53 6.48 1.27
CA ARG A 124 0.40 7.60 1.42
C ARG A 124 1.82 7.10 1.39
N LEU A 125 2.70 7.89 0.79
CA LEU A 125 4.14 7.67 0.87
C LEU A 125 4.76 8.70 1.80
N ASN A 126 5.64 8.23 2.65
CA ASN A 126 6.40 9.07 3.54
C ASN A 126 7.89 8.74 3.41
N VAL A 127 8.72 9.77 3.37
CA VAL A 127 10.18 9.60 3.37
C VAL A 127 10.71 9.97 4.77
N TYR A 128 11.30 8.99 5.42
CA TYR A 128 11.91 9.18 6.74
C TYR A 128 13.33 8.63 6.74
N LYS A 129 14.29 9.45 7.13
CA LYS A 129 15.72 9.12 7.12
C LYS A 129 16.17 8.55 5.76
N SER A 130 15.76 9.18 4.69
CA SER A 130 16.05 8.79 3.29
C SER A 130 15.47 7.43 2.87
N ASN A 131 14.60 6.85 3.67
CA ASN A 131 13.89 5.61 3.33
C ASN A 131 12.41 5.90 3.02
N LEU A 132 11.91 5.24 1.99
CA LEU A 132 10.51 5.31 1.63
C LEU A 132 9.68 4.37 2.52
N HIS A 133 8.66 4.91 3.14
CA HIS A 133 7.71 4.16 3.96
C HIS A 133 6.32 4.22 3.34
N ILE A 134 5.68 3.06 3.26
CA ILE A 134 4.30 2.94 2.81
C ILE A 134 3.40 3.14 4.02
N GLU A 135 2.50 4.09 3.92
CA GLU A 135 1.53 4.43 4.95
C GLU A 135 0.11 4.36 4.39
N CYS A 136 -0.81 3.86 5.17
CA CYS A 136 -2.21 3.80 4.80
C CYS A 136 -3.07 4.48 5.86
N SER A 137 -3.87 5.43 5.44
CA SER A 137 -4.94 6.00 6.27
C SER A 137 -6.17 5.12 6.15
N VAL A 138 -6.52 4.41 7.22
CA VAL A 138 -7.53 3.35 7.21
C VAL A 138 -8.94 3.92 7.12
N LYS A 139 -9.73 3.39 6.22
CA LYS A 139 -11.18 3.65 6.12
C LYS A 139 -12.00 2.52 6.73
N SER A 140 -11.59 1.28 6.52
CA SER A 140 -12.26 0.11 7.08
C SER A 140 -11.30 -1.04 7.32
N VAL A 141 -11.61 -1.84 8.33
CA VAL A 141 -10.90 -3.09 8.65
C VAL A 141 -11.94 -4.19 8.84
N ALA A 142 -11.66 -5.37 8.31
CA ALA A 142 -12.46 -6.55 8.52
C ALA A 142 -11.56 -7.75 8.83
N ALA A 143 -12.11 -8.78 9.43
CA ALA A 143 -11.40 -10.04 9.61
C ALA A 143 -11.16 -10.69 8.23
N TRP A 144 -9.94 -11.15 8.00
CA TRP A 144 -9.61 -11.88 6.78
C TRP A 144 -9.59 -13.38 7.06
N ASP A 145 -10.45 -14.10 6.37
CA ASP A 145 -10.50 -15.56 6.45
C ASP A 145 -9.41 -16.16 5.54
N VAL A 146 -8.31 -16.57 6.16
CA VAL A 146 -7.13 -17.13 5.47
C VAL A 146 -7.44 -18.46 4.79
N SER A 147 -8.46 -19.21 5.26
CA SER A 147 -8.83 -20.50 4.65
C SER A 147 -9.24 -20.35 3.19
N LYS A 148 -9.80 -19.20 2.81
CA LYS A 148 -10.14 -18.88 1.42
C LYS A 148 -8.93 -18.64 0.52
N LYS A 149 -7.73 -18.44 1.08
CA LYS A 149 -6.50 -18.24 0.32
C LYS A 149 -6.04 -19.54 -0.37
N GLU A 150 -6.36 -20.69 0.20
CA GLU A 150 -5.95 -21.99 -0.33
C GLU A 150 -6.67 -22.32 -1.64
N ASP A 151 -7.84 -21.76 -1.87
CA ASP A 151 -8.64 -21.97 -3.07
C ASP A 151 -8.20 -21.12 -4.28
N GLY A 152 -7.09 -20.40 -4.18
CA GLY A 152 -6.55 -19.58 -5.26
C GLY A 152 -7.33 -18.30 -5.59
N THR A 153 -8.53 -18.16 -5.06
CA THR A 153 -9.40 -17.01 -5.34
C THR A 153 -8.94 -15.74 -4.62
N ALA A 154 -8.29 -15.87 -3.48
CA ALA A 154 -7.81 -14.74 -2.70
C ALA A 154 -6.59 -14.04 -3.33
N ALA A 155 -5.83 -14.73 -4.18
CA ALA A 155 -4.69 -14.14 -4.88
C ALA A 155 -5.11 -13.03 -5.86
N GLN A 156 -6.34 -13.06 -6.34
CA GLN A 156 -6.88 -12.04 -7.24
C GLN A 156 -7.31 -10.78 -6.52
N ALA A 157 -7.66 -10.87 -5.26
CA ALA A 157 -8.07 -9.72 -4.45
C ALA A 157 -6.91 -8.81 -4.04
N GLN A 158 -5.68 -9.25 -4.21
CA GLN A 158 -4.46 -8.51 -3.86
C GLN A 158 -3.95 -7.56 -4.95
N GLN A 159 -4.65 -7.48 -6.02
CA GLN A 159 -4.21 -6.68 -7.17
C GLN A 159 -4.76 -5.27 -7.16
#